data_4b4af2c35018636594fd75f7b01e415e
#
_entry.id   4b4af2c35018636594fd75f7b01e415e
#
_cell.length_a   1.000
_cell.length_b   1.000
_cell.length_c   1.000
_cell.angle_alpha   90.00
_cell.angle_beta   90.00
_cell.angle_gamma   90.00
#
_symmetry.space_group_name_H-M   'P 1'
#
loop_
_entity.id
_entity.type
_entity.pdbx_description
1 polymer ?
#
loop_
_entity_poly.entity_id
_entity_poly.type
_entity_poly.pdbx_seq_one_letter_code
_entity_poly.pdbx_strand_id
1 'polypeptide(L)'
;VGGSTQALITLAGYVGGAALLLAATLPALPARTIAVIPVALVLNIVIGQVVGAVGLPLYLDSVGTVLVAALAGPVAGLATGTLSSVVWGLLNPAALPFAAVAGATGWLAGWFIRAGAFRTIWRLVVSGLLLGLICGALAAPVAAFVYGGTAGVGTGAIVSLFRELGNSLIGSVTMQSFISDPLDKLAVLAIALAAVKALPKRTLRSLRPGGEEQAAGAPEERAVGVR
;
A
#
# COMPACT_ATOMS: atom_id res chain seq x y z
N VAL A 1 10.36 19.97 -19.91
CA VAL A 1 11.07 18.71 -19.65
C VAL A 1 11.98 19.00 -18.49
N GLY A 2 11.61 18.58 -17.27
CA GLY A 2 12.54 18.55 -16.15
C GLY A 2 13.74 17.71 -16.61
N GLY A 3 14.97 18.26 -16.45
CA GLY A 3 16.14 17.66 -17.05
C GLY A 3 16.27 16.18 -16.69
N SER A 4 16.83 15.39 -17.57
CA SER A 4 17.15 13.97 -17.37
C SER A 4 17.80 13.67 -16.00
N THR A 5 18.52 14.63 -15.44
CA THR A 5 19.16 14.57 -14.13
C THR A 5 18.15 14.48 -12.97
N GLN A 6 17.08 15.27 -12.97
CA GLN A 6 16.05 15.20 -11.91
C GLN A 6 15.28 13.87 -11.95
N ALA A 7 14.96 13.40 -13.16
CA ALA A 7 14.33 12.09 -13.34
C ALA A 7 15.24 10.95 -12.83
N LEU A 8 16.53 11.00 -13.17
CA LEU A 8 17.50 9.98 -12.72
C LEU A 8 17.70 10.00 -11.20
N ILE A 9 17.83 11.19 -10.58
CA ILE A 9 17.96 11.31 -9.12
C ILE A 9 16.71 10.77 -8.43
N THR A 10 15.52 11.15 -8.92
CA THR A 10 14.25 10.66 -8.36
C THR A 10 14.14 9.15 -8.52
N LEU A 11 14.38 8.62 -9.71
CA LEU A 11 14.33 7.19 -9.98
C LEU A 11 15.32 6.41 -9.09
N ALA A 12 16.58 6.84 -9.05
CA ALA A 12 17.62 6.20 -8.24
C ALA A 12 17.27 6.23 -6.74
N GLY A 13 16.77 7.37 -6.24
CA GLY A 13 16.37 7.50 -4.84
C GLY A 13 15.20 6.60 -4.46
N TYR A 14 14.16 6.56 -5.27
CA TYR A 14 12.97 5.74 -4.98
C TYR A 14 13.21 4.25 -5.18
N VAL A 15 13.89 3.83 -6.24
CA VAL A 15 14.22 2.41 -6.47
C VAL A 15 15.28 1.93 -5.49
N GLY A 16 16.32 2.73 -5.22
CA GLY A 16 17.32 2.41 -4.22
C GLY A 16 16.72 2.35 -2.80
N GLY A 17 15.85 3.31 -2.47
CA GLY A 17 15.07 3.29 -1.23
C GLY A 17 14.21 2.03 -1.10
N ALA A 18 13.51 1.64 -2.15
CA ALA A 18 12.71 0.40 -2.18
C ALA A 18 13.58 -0.85 -1.94
N ALA A 19 14.75 -0.93 -2.57
CA ALA A 19 15.68 -2.04 -2.37
C ALA A 19 16.18 -2.13 -0.92
N LEU A 20 16.53 -0.99 -0.32
CA LEU A 20 16.94 -0.92 1.09
C LEU A 20 15.80 -1.31 2.04
N LEU A 21 14.58 -0.85 1.78
CA LEU A 21 13.40 -1.20 2.57
C LEU A 21 13.14 -2.71 2.53
N LEU A 22 13.22 -3.35 1.37
CA LEU A 22 13.07 -4.81 1.25
C LEU A 22 14.20 -5.56 1.96
N ALA A 23 15.44 -5.15 1.77
CA ALA A 23 16.60 -5.76 2.43
C ALA A 23 16.50 -5.70 3.97
N ALA A 24 15.95 -4.59 4.49
CA ALA A 24 15.78 -4.41 5.93
C ALA A 24 14.56 -5.16 6.51
N THR A 25 13.51 -5.37 5.73
CA THR A 25 12.23 -5.84 6.28
C THR A 25 11.93 -7.30 5.99
N LEU A 26 12.23 -7.82 4.79
CA LEU A 26 11.92 -9.20 4.43
C LEU A 26 12.55 -10.24 5.39
N PRO A 27 13.83 -10.13 5.78
CA PRO A 27 14.43 -11.09 6.70
C PRO A 27 13.82 -11.09 8.12
N ALA A 28 13.18 -9.98 8.49
CA ALA A 28 12.56 -9.81 9.81
C ALA A 28 11.13 -10.37 9.89
N LEU A 29 10.54 -10.79 8.76
CA LEU A 29 9.17 -11.29 8.74
C LEU A 29 9.11 -12.78 9.07
N PRO A 30 8.13 -13.22 9.90
CA PRO A 30 7.89 -14.63 10.14
C PRO A 30 7.38 -15.33 8.88
N ALA A 31 7.73 -16.61 8.71
CA ALA A 31 7.42 -17.41 7.51
C ALA A 31 5.92 -17.39 7.14
N ARG A 32 5.04 -17.42 8.14
CA ARG A 32 3.58 -17.33 7.92
C ARG A 32 3.14 -15.99 7.30
N THR A 33 3.79 -14.88 7.65
CA THR A 33 3.53 -13.57 7.03
C THR A 33 4.02 -13.58 5.59
N ILE A 34 5.21 -14.11 5.34
CA ILE A 34 5.77 -14.25 3.99
C ILE A 34 4.83 -15.08 3.10
N ALA A 35 4.24 -16.15 3.62
CA ALA A 35 3.32 -17.01 2.87
C ALA A 35 2.01 -16.28 2.42
N VAL A 36 1.59 -15.22 3.10
CA VAL A 36 0.38 -14.46 2.74
C VAL A 36 0.70 -13.35 1.71
N ILE A 37 1.94 -12.89 1.63
CA ILE A 37 2.33 -11.81 0.73
C ILE A 37 1.95 -12.09 -0.73
N PRO A 38 2.21 -13.26 -1.35
CA PRO A 38 1.84 -13.51 -2.74
C PRO A 38 0.36 -13.26 -3.04
N VAL A 39 -0.53 -13.67 -2.15
CA VAL A 39 -1.98 -13.43 -2.30
C VAL A 39 -2.29 -11.93 -2.27
N ALA A 40 -1.64 -11.18 -1.38
CA ALA A 40 -1.81 -9.73 -1.29
C ALA A 40 -1.28 -9.02 -2.55
N LEU A 41 -0.17 -9.50 -3.13
CA LEU A 41 0.37 -8.97 -4.39
C LEU A 41 -0.62 -9.17 -5.55
N VAL A 42 -1.17 -10.38 -5.67
CA VAL A 42 -2.17 -10.67 -6.70
C VAL A 42 -3.38 -9.75 -6.55
N LEU A 43 -3.89 -9.56 -5.33
CA LEU A 43 -5.00 -8.64 -5.08
C LEU A 43 -4.65 -7.21 -5.52
N ASN A 44 -3.49 -6.69 -5.16
CA ASN A 44 -3.07 -5.35 -5.54
C ASN A 44 -2.98 -5.19 -7.06
N ILE A 45 -2.31 -6.12 -7.73
CA ILE A 45 -2.06 -6.05 -9.17
C ILE A 45 -3.39 -6.21 -9.94
N VAL A 46 -4.22 -7.18 -9.59
CA VAL A 46 -5.49 -7.43 -10.29
C VAL A 46 -6.45 -6.27 -10.11
N ILE A 47 -6.64 -5.79 -8.86
CA ILE A 47 -7.56 -4.67 -8.60
C ILE A 47 -7.04 -3.41 -9.28
N GLY A 48 -5.75 -3.09 -9.16
CA GLY A 48 -5.14 -1.92 -9.79
C GLY A 48 -5.24 -1.95 -11.31
N GLN A 49 -5.04 -3.11 -11.95
CA GLN A 49 -5.21 -3.27 -13.39
C GLN A 49 -6.66 -3.08 -13.84
N VAL A 50 -7.62 -3.65 -13.12
CA VAL A 50 -9.05 -3.49 -13.45
C VAL A 50 -9.48 -2.03 -13.31
N VAL A 51 -9.11 -1.37 -12.21
CA VAL A 51 -9.45 0.04 -11.97
C VAL A 51 -8.79 0.94 -13.02
N GLY A 52 -7.52 0.69 -13.34
CA GLY A 52 -6.79 1.40 -14.39
C GLY A 52 -7.42 1.22 -15.77
N ALA A 53 -7.87 0.01 -16.11
CA ALA A 53 -8.52 -0.30 -17.39
C ALA A 53 -9.89 0.41 -17.56
N VAL A 54 -10.62 0.61 -16.45
CA VAL A 54 -11.90 1.34 -16.46
C VAL A 54 -11.69 2.86 -16.54
N GLY A 55 -10.45 3.34 -16.30
CA GLY A 55 -10.12 4.77 -16.39
C GLY A 55 -10.63 5.61 -15.21
N LEU A 56 -10.88 4.98 -14.06
CA LEU A 56 -11.19 5.71 -12.83
C LEU A 56 -9.99 6.52 -12.35
N PRO A 57 -10.19 7.70 -11.75
CA PRO A 57 -9.12 8.49 -11.17
C PRO A 57 -8.70 7.97 -9.77
N LEU A 58 -8.64 6.67 -9.60
CA LEU A 58 -8.26 5.91 -8.42
C LEU A 58 -7.29 4.81 -8.83
N TYR A 59 -6.56 4.27 -7.87
CA TYR A 59 -5.60 3.19 -8.10
C TYR A 59 -6.07 1.86 -7.51
N LEU A 60 -6.55 1.86 -6.26
CA LEU A 60 -6.96 0.70 -5.45
C LEU A 60 -5.93 -0.45 -5.44
N ASP A 61 -4.70 -0.13 -5.72
CA ASP A 61 -3.55 -1.03 -5.90
C ASP A 61 -2.84 -1.42 -4.59
N SER A 62 -3.43 -1.05 -3.46
CA SER A 62 -2.85 -1.24 -2.12
C SER A 62 -3.78 -1.96 -1.14
N VAL A 63 -4.88 -2.55 -1.61
CA VAL A 63 -5.85 -3.28 -0.78
C VAL A 63 -5.18 -4.46 -0.06
N GLY A 64 -4.45 -5.30 -0.78
CA GLY A 64 -3.69 -6.42 -0.20
C GLY A 64 -2.60 -5.96 0.77
N THR A 65 -1.90 -4.87 0.42
CA THR A 65 -0.88 -4.24 1.28
C THR A 65 -1.48 -3.82 2.63
N VAL A 66 -2.60 -3.10 2.61
CA VAL A 66 -3.29 -2.64 3.82
C VAL A 66 -3.89 -3.80 4.60
N LEU A 67 -4.37 -4.85 3.92
CA LEU A 67 -4.85 -6.06 4.57
C LEU A 67 -3.72 -6.76 5.34
N VAL A 68 -2.55 -6.95 4.73
CA VAL A 68 -1.39 -7.53 5.42
C VAL A 68 -0.93 -6.62 6.56
N ALA A 69 -0.93 -5.30 6.38
CA ALA A 69 -0.63 -4.34 7.45
C ALA A 69 -1.60 -4.47 8.65
N ALA A 70 -2.88 -4.72 8.38
CA ALA A 70 -3.89 -4.93 9.41
C ALA A 70 -3.71 -6.25 10.18
N LEU A 71 -3.28 -7.30 9.50
CA LEU A 71 -3.13 -8.65 10.05
C LEU A 71 -1.78 -8.84 10.76
N ALA A 72 -0.68 -8.40 10.13
CA ALA A 72 0.69 -8.68 10.58
C ALA A 72 1.47 -7.41 11.00
N GLY A 73 0.88 -6.23 10.86
CA GLY A 73 1.44 -4.98 11.34
C GLY A 73 2.22 -4.16 10.30
N PRO A 74 2.76 -2.98 10.72
CA PRO A 74 3.34 -1.99 9.81
C PRO A 74 4.52 -2.50 8.99
N VAL A 75 5.43 -3.28 9.58
CA VAL A 75 6.62 -3.81 8.88
C VAL A 75 6.22 -4.78 7.78
N ALA A 76 5.22 -5.64 8.06
CA ALA A 76 4.67 -6.55 7.06
C ALA A 76 3.96 -5.79 5.92
N GLY A 77 3.21 -4.74 6.25
CA GLY A 77 2.60 -3.85 5.27
C GLY A 77 3.64 -3.15 4.39
N LEU A 78 4.72 -2.65 5.00
CA LEU A 78 5.83 -2.02 4.27
C LEU A 78 6.44 -3.00 3.25
N ALA A 79 6.84 -4.17 3.71
CA ALA A 79 7.44 -5.18 2.83
C ALA A 79 6.48 -5.60 1.71
N THR A 80 5.19 -5.81 2.03
CA THR A 80 4.18 -6.21 1.05
C THR A 80 3.97 -5.13 -0.01
N GLY A 81 3.82 -3.86 0.39
CA GLY A 81 3.62 -2.76 -0.55
C GLY A 81 4.82 -2.57 -1.47
N THR A 82 6.03 -2.55 -0.91
CA THR A 82 7.26 -2.42 -1.70
C THR A 82 7.40 -3.58 -2.69
N LEU A 83 7.23 -4.82 -2.21
CA LEU A 83 7.35 -6.02 -3.04
C LEU A 83 6.27 -6.08 -4.13
N SER A 84 5.05 -5.62 -3.82
CA SER A 84 3.95 -5.55 -4.78
C SER A 84 4.32 -4.70 -5.99
N SER A 85 4.83 -3.49 -5.79
CA SER A 85 5.23 -2.62 -6.90
C SER A 85 6.46 -3.14 -7.64
N VAL A 86 7.40 -3.81 -6.96
CA VAL A 86 8.55 -4.46 -7.61
C VAL A 86 8.09 -5.60 -8.51
N VAL A 87 7.24 -6.50 -8.02
CA VAL A 87 6.72 -7.62 -8.81
C VAL A 87 5.83 -7.12 -9.94
N TRP A 88 4.96 -6.14 -9.66
CA TRP A 88 4.17 -5.53 -10.74
C TRP A 88 5.05 -4.86 -11.78
N GLY A 89 6.17 -4.26 -11.37
CA GLY A 89 7.16 -3.66 -12.26
C GLY A 89 7.76 -4.61 -13.29
N LEU A 90 7.75 -5.92 -13.05
CA LEU A 90 8.15 -6.94 -14.03
C LEU A 90 7.16 -7.06 -15.19
N LEU A 91 5.88 -6.75 -14.95
CA LEU A 91 4.80 -6.78 -15.94
C LEU A 91 4.53 -5.38 -16.52
N ASN A 92 4.63 -4.37 -15.67
CA ASN A 92 4.43 -2.96 -16.01
C ASN A 92 5.55 -2.13 -15.36
N PRO A 93 6.62 -1.81 -16.10
CA PRO A 93 7.78 -1.07 -15.58
C PRO A 93 7.41 0.26 -14.92
N ALA A 94 6.25 0.84 -15.26
CA ALA A 94 5.78 2.09 -14.65
C ALA A 94 5.42 1.95 -13.15
N ALA A 95 5.22 0.74 -12.64
CA ALA A 95 4.96 0.52 -11.22
C ALA A 95 6.21 0.59 -10.34
N LEU A 96 7.39 0.25 -10.89
CA LEU A 96 8.64 0.11 -10.12
C LEU A 96 9.05 1.39 -9.37
N PRO A 97 9.03 2.59 -9.96
CA PRO A 97 9.42 3.81 -9.27
C PRO A 97 8.54 4.17 -8.07
N PHE A 98 7.33 3.62 -7.99
CA PHE A 98 6.42 3.82 -6.85
C PHE A 98 6.63 2.81 -5.71
N ALA A 99 7.59 1.88 -5.81
CA ALA A 99 7.76 0.82 -4.83
C ALA A 99 8.02 1.33 -3.40
N ALA A 100 8.82 2.38 -3.23
CA ALA A 100 9.04 3.01 -1.93
C ALA A 100 7.77 3.67 -1.38
N VAL A 101 6.96 4.30 -2.25
CA VAL A 101 5.67 4.90 -1.87
C VAL A 101 4.68 3.82 -1.43
N ALA A 102 4.58 2.73 -2.17
CA ALA A 102 3.72 1.60 -1.81
C ALA A 102 4.14 0.97 -0.47
N GLY A 103 5.44 0.89 -0.19
CA GLY A 103 5.96 0.50 1.12
C GLY A 103 5.55 1.46 2.22
N ALA A 104 5.72 2.77 2.01
CA ALA A 104 5.30 3.80 2.95
C ALA A 104 3.77 3.74 3.20
N THR A 105 2.97 3.49 2.17
CA THR A 105 1.53 3.27 2.30
C THR A 105 1.22 2.13 3.28
N GLY A 106 1.86 0.98 3.11
CA GLY A 106 1.66 -0.17 3.99
C GLY A 106 2.11 0.08 5.42
N TRP A 107 3.24 0.75 5.59
CA TRP A 107 3.78 1.10 6.91
C TRP A 107 2.87 2.06 7.67
N LEU A 108 2.48 3.17 7.04
CA LEU A 108 1.61 4.18 7.63
C LEU A 108 0.21 3.62 7.91
N ALA A 109 -0.37 2.87 6.97
CA ALA A 109 -1.66 2.20 7.17
C ALA A 109 -1.62 1.29 8.40
N GLY A 110 -0.55 0.49 8.56
CA GLY A 110 -0.37 -0.36 9.73
C GLY A 110 -0.32 0.43 11.05
N TRP A 111 0.34 1.58 11.07
CA TRP A 111 0.37 2.47 12.23
C TRP A 111 -0.99 3.11 12.52
N PHE A 112 -1.70 3.61 11.50
CA PHE A 112 -3.04 4.17 11.68
C PHE A 112 -4.04 3.12 12.19
N ILE A 113 -3.95 1.88 11.69
CA ILE A 113 -4.78 0.77 12.16
C ILE A 113 -4.47 0.45 13.63
N ARG A 114 -3.20 0.40 14.03
CA ARG A 114 -2.78 0.23 15.43
C ARG A 114 -3.28 1.38 16.31
N ALA A 115 -3.24 2.62 15.82
CA ALA A 115 -3.79 3.79 16.50
C ALA A 115 -5.33 3.81 16.57
N GLY A 116 -5.98 2.84 15.93
CA GLY A 116 -7.42 2.64 16.03
C GLY A 116 -8.24 3.19 14.87
N ALA A 117 -7.65 3.29 13.66
CA ALA A 117 -8.37 3.70 12.45
C ALA A 117 -9.62 2.83 12.19
N PHE A 118 -9.58 1.56 12.54
CA PHE A 118 -10.68 0.62 12.33
C PHE A 118 -11.72 0.59 13.47
N ARG A 119 -11.57 1.43 14.51
CA ARG A 119 -12.49 1.43 15.67
C ARG A 119 -13.80 2.17 15.39
N THR A 120 -13.74 3.29 14.65
CA THR A 120 -14.90 4.12 14.31
C THR A 120 -14.79 4.61 12.88
N ILE A 121 -15.96 4.87 12.26
CA ILE A 121 -16.00 5.37 10.88
C ILE A 121 -15.27 6.71 10.73
N TRP A 122 -15.39 7.60 11.71
CA TRP A 122 -14.71 8.88 11.70
C TRP A 122 -13.18 8.73 11.69
N ARG A 123 -12.65 7.83 12.53
CA ARG A 123 -11.20 7.54 12.55
C ARG A 123 -10.73 6.92 11.23
N LEU A 124 -11.53 6.06 10.63
CA LEU A 124 -11.24 5.49 9.31
C LEU A 124 -11.17 6.59 8.25
N VAL A 125 -12.15 7.50 8.22
CA VAL A 125 -12.18 8.63 7.26
C VAL A 125 -10.95 9.51 7.43
N VAL A 126 -10.68 9.98 8.65
CA VAL A 126 -9.52 10.84 8.92
C VAL A 126 -8.20 10.13 8.56
N SER A 127 -8.06 8.86 8.95
CA SER A 127 -6.86 8.08 8.64
C SER A 127 -6.68 7.88 7.13
N GLY A 128 -7.76 7.61 6.39
CA GLY A 128 -7.72 7.43 4.94
C GLY A 128 -7.33 8.71 4.21
N LEU A 129 -7.93 9.83 4.60
CA LEU A 129 -7.60 11.13 4.02
C LEU A 129 -6.15 11.53 4.30
N LEU A 130 -5.68 11.39 5.55
CA LEU A 130 -4.29 11.68 5.92
C LEU A 130 -3.30 10.75 5.21
N LEU A 131 -3.61 9.46 5.15
CA LEU A 131 -2.78 8.49 4.43
C LEU A 131 -2.65 8.88 2.96
N GLY A 132 -3.76 9.23 2.31
CA GLY A 132 -3.76 9.65 0.92
C GLY A 132 -2.98 10.93 0.69
N LEU A 133 -3.13 11.96 1.53
CA LEU A 133 -2.35 13.19 1.43
C LEU A 133 -0.84 12.93 1.52
N ILE A 134 -0.41 12.10 2.48
CA ILE A 134 1.00 11.76 2.63
C ILE A 134 1.50 10.94 1.43
N CYS A 135 0.74 9.93 1.00
CA CYS A 135 1.11 9.10 -0.13
C CYS A 135 1.15 9.89 -1.44
N GLY A 136 0.17 10.79 -1.66
CA GLY A 136 0.15 11.69 -2.80
C GLY A 136 1.36 12.63 -2.85
N ALA A 137 1.72 13.21 -1.71
CA ALA A 137 2.92 14.04 -1.61
C ALA A 137 4.21 13.24 -1.92
N LEU A 138 4.29 11.98 -1.49
CA LEU A 138 5.42 11.10 -1.80
C LEU A 138 5.42 10.63 -3.26
N ALA A 139 4.25 10.43 -3.88
CA ALA A 139 4.13 10.00 -5.26
C ALA A 139 4.37 11.13 -6.27
N ALA A 140 4.05 12.36 -5.91
CA ALA A 140 4.12 13.52 -6.81
C ALA A 140 5.49 13.72 -7.50
N PRO A 141 6.65 13.59 -6.84
CA PRO A 141 7.95 13.68 -7.51
C PRO A 141 8.15 12.61 -8.58
N VAL A 142 7.71 11.38 -8.34
CA VAL A 142 7.80 10.29 -9.31
C VAL A 142 6.92 10.60 -10.52
N ALA A 143 5.66 10.95 -10.29
CA ALA A 143 4.72 11.29 -11.35
C ALA A 143 5.21 12.49 -12.19
N ALA A 144 5.71 13.53 -11.53
CA ALA A 144 6.16 14.75 -12.22
C ALA A 144 7.48 14.55 -12.99
N PHE A 145 8.51 14.00 -12.34
CA PHE A 145 9.87 13.99 -12.91
C PHE A 145 10.16 12.73 -13.74
N VAL A 146 9.59 11.57 -13.37
CA VAL A 146 9.82 10.33 -14.12
C VAL A 146 8.82 10.19 -15.27
N TYR A 147 7.54 10.52 -15.05
CA TYR A 147 6.47 10.29 -16.02
C TYR A 147 5.91 11.54 -16.70
N GLY A 148 6.39 12.73 -16.34
CA GLY A 148 5.83 13.95 -16.91
C GLY A 148 4.36 14.18 -16.57
N GLY A 149 3.88 13.60 -15.47
CA GLY A 149 2.52 13.76 -14.96
C GLY A 149 1.47 12.80 -15.49
N THR A 150 1.87 11.79 -16.27
CA THR A 150 0.94 10.85 -16.95
C THR A 150 1.07 9.43 -16.42
N ALA A 151 0.93 9.24 -15.12
CA ALA A 151 1.08 7.92 -14.49
C ALA A 151 -0.14 6.98 -14.65
N GLY A 152 -1.28 7.45 -15.15
CA GLY A 152 -2.49 6.66 -15.36
C GLY A 152 -3.53 7.38 -16.22
N VAL A 153 -4.46 6.63 -16.84
CA VAL A 153 -5.45 7.20 -17.76
C VAL A 153 -6.37 8.19 -17.05
N GLY A 154 -7.03 7.79 -15.96
CA GLY A 154 -7.96 8.64 -15.23
C GLY A 154 -7.29 9.80 -14.51
N THR A 155 -6.16 9.53 -13.85
CA THR A 155 -5.37 10.56 -13.16
C THR A 155 -4.68 11.49 -14.16
N GLY A 156 -4.22 10.98 -15.30
CA GLY A 156 -3.66 11.77 -16.38
C GLY A 156 -4.63 12.78 -16.96
N ALA A 157 -5.91 12.44 -17.10
CA ALA A 157 -6.94 13.36 -17.55
C ALA A 157 -7.11 14.57 -16.60
N ILE A 158 -7.06 14.33 -15.28
CA ILE A 158 -7.11 15.41 -14.29
C ILE A 158 -5.86 16.29 -14.37
N VAL A 159 -4.67 15.70 -14.53
CA VAL A 159 -3.43 16.47 -14.71
C VAL A 159 -3.51 17.33 -15.96
N SER A 160 -4.00 16.78 -17.09
CA SER A 160 -4.17 17.55 -18.34
C SER A 160 -5.11 18.74 -18.15
N LEU A 161 -6.25 18.51 -17.47
CA LEU A 161 -7.19 19.61 -17.16
C LEU A 161 -6.52 20.75 -16.38
N PHE A 162 -5.76 20.43 -15.31
CA PHE A 162 -5.07 21.46 -14.55
C PHE A 162 -3.96 22.14 -15.37
N ARG A 163 -3.33 21.43 -16.29
CA ARG A 163 -2.36 22.03 -17.23
C ARG A 163 -3.02 23.01 -18.20
N GLU A 164 -4.18 22.68 -18.73
CA GLU A 164 -4.97 23.55 -19.61
C GLU A 164 -5.43 24.84 -18.87
N LEU A 165 -5.67 24.74 -17.55
CA LEU A 165 -5.97 25.88 -16.69
C LEU A 165 -4.72 26.75 -16.36
N GLY A 166 -3.56 26.46 -16.94
CA GLY A 166 -2.34 27.27 -16.83
C GLY A 166 -1.42 26.89 -15.67
N ASN A 167 -1.70 25.79 -14.94
CA ASN A 167 -0.85 25.36 -13.84
C ASN A 167 0.47 24.72 -14.36
N SER A 168 1.54 24.83 -13.55
CA SER A 168 2.79 24.12 -13.80
C SER A 168 2.58 22.60 -13.76
N LEU A 169 3.49 21.81 -14.35
CA LEU A 169 3.41 20.35 -14.32
C LEU A 169 3.36 19.82 -12.88
N ILE A 170 4.27 20.27 -12.02
CA ILE A 170 4.32 19.87 -10.61
C ILE A 170 3.04 20.28 -9.88
N GLY A 171 2.55 21.50 -10.12
CA GLY A 171 1.30 21.97 -9.54
C GLY A 171 0.11 21.09 -9.94
N SER A 172 -0.02 20.77 -11.22
CA SER A 172 -1.10 19.93 -11.75
C SER A 172 -1.07 18.51 -11.18
N VAL A 173 0.12 17.90 -11.11
CA VAL A 173 0.31 16.57 -10.50
C VAL A 173 -0.03 16.59 -9.01
N THR A 174 0.45 17.60 -8.28
CA THR A 174 0.20 17.73 -6.83
C THR A 174 -1.30 17.91 -6.56
N MET A 175 -1.98 18.76 -7.33
CA MET A 175 -3.43 18.96 -7.19
C MET A 175 -4.21 17.68 -7.50
N GLN A 176 -3.85 16.97 -8.57
CA GLN A 176 -4.45 15.68 -8.89
C GLN A 176 -4.26 14.67 -7.75
N SER A 177 -3.02 14.53 -7.25
CA SER A 177 -2.71 13.61 -6.15
C SER A 177 -3.50 13.95 -4.88
N PHE A 178 -3.62 15.23 -4.53
CA PHE A 178 -4.38 15.65 -3.34
C PHE A 178 -5.89 15.46 -3.48
N ILE A 179 -6.41 15.23 -4.67
CA ILE A 179 -7.81 14.86 -4.90
C ILE A 179 -7.97 13.34 -4.92
N SER A 180 -7.19 12.66 -5.76
CA SER A 180 -7.35 11.22 -6.01
C SER A 180 -6.83 10.34 -4.87
N ASP A 181 -5.64 10.63 -4.33
CA ASP A 181 -5.01 9.77 -3.34
C ASP A 181 -5.78 9.70 -2.00
N PRO A 182 -6.35 10.80 -1.44
CA PRO A 182 -7.18 10.70 -0.24
C PRO A 182 -8.42 9.83 -0.44
N LEU A 183 -9.10 9.96 -1.58
CA LEU A 183 -10.26 9.14 -1.90
C LEU A 183 -9.88 7.68 -2.12
N ASP A 184 -8.77 7.44 -2.80
CA ASP A 184 -8.19 6.12 -3.01
C ASP A 184 -7.87 5.42 -1.69
N LYS A 185 -7.12 6.07 -0.81
CA LYS A 185 -6.70 5.45 0.45
C LYS A 185 -7.84 5.30 1.44
N LEU A 186 -8.83 6.17 1.40
CA LEU A 186 -10.08 5.98 2.15
C LEU A 186 -10.82 4.73 1.66
N ALA A 187 -10.98 4.56 0.36
CA ALA A 187 -11.62 3.38 -0.22
C ALA A 187 -10.83 2.09 0.11
N VAL A 188 -9.50 2.12 -0.03
CA VAL A 188 -8.63 1.00 0.33
C VAL A 188 -8.78 0.60 1.80
N LEU A 189 -8.76 1.56 2.74
CA LEU A 189 -8.96 1.28 4.17
C LEU A 189 -10.35 0.71 4.46
N ALA A 190 -11.39 1.21 3.78
CA ALA A 190 -12.75 0.70 3.94
C ALA A 190 -12.88 -0.74 3.44
N ILE A 191 -12.32 -1.06 2.28
CA ILE A 191 -12.29 -2.42 1.71
C ILE A 191 -11.50 -3.35 2.63
N ALA A 192 -10.32 -2.93 3.10
CA ALA A 192 -9.50 -3.71 4.02
C ALA A 192 -10.23 -3.97 5.36
N LEU A 193 -10.94 -2.98 5.91
CA LEU A 193 -11.77 -3.17 7.11
C LEU A 193 -12.88 -4.19 6.87
N ALA A 194 -13.57 -4.11 5.73
CA ALA A 194 -14.61 -5.07 5.37
C ALA A 194 -14.03 -6.49 5.24
N ALA A 195 -12.88 -6.63 4.57
CA ALA A 195 -12.18 -7.91 4.44
C ALA A 195 -11.76 -8.47 5.81
N VAL A 196 -11.17 -7.65 6.69
CA VAL A 196 -10.78 -8.08 8.05
C VAL A 196 -11.99 -8.55 8.86
N LYS A 197 -13.14 -7.85 8.74
CA LYS A 197 -14.38 -8.27 9.44
C LYS A 197 -14.96 -9.57 8.89
N ALA A 198 -14.76 -9.87 7.61
CA ALA A 198 -15.21 -11.10 6.97
C ALA A 198 -14.32 -12.31 7.28
N LEU A 199 -13.08 -12.10 7.73
CA LEU A 199 -12.14 -13.18 8.02
C LEU A 199 -12.53 -13.94 9.30
N PRO A 200 -12.40 -15.28 9.31
CA PRO A 200 -12.59 -16.10 10.51
C PRO A 200 -11.63 -15.70 11.64
N LYS A 201 -12.12 -15.70 12.88
CA LYS A 201 -11.31 -15.36 14.07
C LYS A 201 -10.03 -16.22 14.20
N ARG A 202 -10.03 -17.46 13.71
CA ARG A 202 -8.84 -18.34 13.67
C ARG A 202 -7.73 -17.72 12.81
N THR A 203 -8.04 -17.30 11.60
CA THR A 203 -7.08 -16.67 10.66
C THR A 203 -6.52 -15.36 11.25
N LEU A 204 -7.37 -14.57 11.90
CA LEU A 204 -6.94 -13.34 12.56
C LEU A 204 -5.95 -13.59 13.71
N ARG A 205 -6.13 -14.67 14.47
CA ARG A 205 -5.23 -15.02 15.58
C ARG A 205 -3.90 -15.58 15.08
N SER A 206 -3.90 -16.42 14.05
CA SER A 206 -2.68 -17.05 13.54
C SER A 206 -1.72 -16.06 12.87
N LEU A 207 -2.21 -14.92 12.34
CA LEU A 207 -1.38 -13.92 11.65
C LEU A 207 -0.93 -12.76 12.56
N ARG A 208 -1.46 -12.65 13.78
CA ARG A 208 -1.03 -11.61 14.72
C ARG A 208 0.37 -11.90 15.28
N PRO A 209 1.21 -10.87 15.45
CA PRO A 209 2.49 -11.02 16.17
C PRO A 209 2.25 -11.60 17.57
N GLY A 210 2.98 -12.65 17.94
CA GLY A 210 2.82 -13.35 19.24
C GLY A 210 1.83 -14.52 19.25
N GLY A 211 1.15 -14.85 18.15
CA GLY A 211 0.23 -15.99 18.08
C GLY A 211 0.89 -17.37 18.18
N GLU A 212 2.23 -17.46 18.04
CA GLU A 212 2.97 -18.72 18.18
C GLU A 212 3.17 -19.13 19.64
N GLU A 213 3.42 -18.19 20.55
CA GLU A 213 3.55 -18.49 21.98
C GLU A 213 2.23 -19.01 22.59
N GLN A 214 1.09 -18.51 22.11
CA GLN A 214 -0.23 -18.98 22.57
C GLN A 214 -0.66 -20.31 21.96
N ALA A 215 -0.16 -20.68 20.79
CA ALA A 215 -0.44 -21.98 20.17
C ALA A 215 0.45 -23.10 20.74
N ALA A 216 1.70 -22.77 21.11
CA ALA A 216 2.64 -23.69 21.73
C ALA A 216 2.42 -23.87 23.25
N GLY A 217 1.76 -22.91 23.91
CA GLY A 217 1.46 -22.94 25.34
C GLY A 217 0.08 -23.45 25.72
N ALA A 218 -0.70 -24.03 24.81
CA ALA A 218 -1.91 -24.74 25.15
C ALA A 218 -1.53 -26.09 25.80
N PRO A 219 -1.76 -26.32 27.10
CA PRO A 219 -1.39 -27.58 27.74
C PRO A 219 -2.16 -28.74 27.10
N GLU A 220 -1.45 -29.83 26.81
CA GLU A 220 -2.03 -31.16 26.60
C GLU A 220 -2.71 -31.69 27.87
N GLU A 221 -3.60 -30.91 28.43
CA GLU A 221 -4.33 -31.27 29.65
C GLU A 221 -5.70 -31.84 29.32
N ARG A 222 -5.75 -32.95 28.56
CA ARG A 222 -6.94 -33.85 28.49
C ARG A 222 -6.61 -35.24 27.98
N ALA A 223 -5.66 -35.91 28.56
CA ALA A 223 -5.48 -37.37 28.31
C ALA A 223 -5.00 -38.16 29.53
N VAL A 224 -5.33 -37.71 30.77
CA VAL A 224 -5.15 -38.59 31.94
C VAL A 224 -6.39 -38.46 32.82
N GLY A 225 -7.30 -39.38 32.70
CA GLY A 225 -8.42 -39.44 33.66
C GLY A 225 -9.60 -40.30 33.21
N VAL A 226 -9.37 -41.57 32.83
CA VAL A 226 -10.37 -42.63 33.00
C VAL A 226 -9.61 -43.90 33.25
N ARG A 227 -9.48 -44.26 34.49
CA ARG A 227 -9.52 -45.66 35.00
C ARG A 227 -10.21 -45.66 36.36
#